data_149f83b1008c6fdda2942e5b1b78eda8
#
_entry.id   149f83b1008c6fdda2942e5b1b78eda8
#
_cell.length_a   1.000
_cell.length_b   1.000
_cell.length_c   1.000
_cell.angle_alpha   90.00
_cell.angle_beta   90.00
_cell.angle_gamma   90.00
#
_symmetry.space_group_name_H-M   'P 1'
#
loop_
_entity.id
_entity.type
_entity.pdbx_description
1 polymer ?
#
loop_
_entity_poly.entity_id
_entity_poly.type
_entity_poly.pdbx_seq_one_letter_code
_entity_poly.pdbx_strand_id
1 'polypeptide(L)'
;MKTEEEQMNSYNCKVCKDTTWILDDTGKVIDRCKCYEIIKVREQWEASGLKTDDLDKTFKTYESWNNLTKHMKGAATNYCLRFKEIEKSKHNSILFCGQPGAGKTHLCIALANNFIKKDGKRVVYMPYRDVITKLKQN
;
A
#
# COMPACT_ATOMS: atom_id res chain seq x y z
N MET A 1 -9.33 39.80 -0.32
CA MET A 1 -9.35 38.98 0.91
C MET A 1 -10.38 37.89 0.70
N LYS A 2 -9.98 36.63 0.80
CA LYS A 2 -10.93 35.50 0.75
C LYS A 2 -11.68 35.45 2.07
N THR A 3 -12.99 35.24 2.01
CA THR A 3 -13.83 35.10 3.22
C THR A 3 -13.44 33.85 4.00
N GLU A 4 -13.68 33.84 5.33
CA GLU A 4 -13.35 32.65 6.16
C GLU A 4 -14.02 31.37 5.66
N GLU A 5 -15.19 31.47 5.03
CA GLU A 5 -15.89 30.35 4.37
C GLU A 5 -15.16 29.82 3.11
N GLU A 6 -14.55 30.70 2.32
CA GLU A 6 -13.73 30.30 1.17
C GLU A 6 -12.41 29.66 1.59
N GLN A 7 -11.84 30.05 2.73
CA GLN A 7 -10.65 29.42 3.29
C GLN A 7 -10.96 28.03 3.87
N MET A 8 -12.15 27.84 4.51
CA MET A 8 -12.56 26.52 5.00
C MET A 8 -12.79 25.48 3.90
N ASN A 9 -13.08 25.90 2.69
CA ASN A 9 -13.32 24.99 1.55
C ASN A 9 -12.03 24.56 0.82
N SER A 10 -10.88 25.12 1.17
CA SER A 10 -9.59 24.85 0.52
C SER A 10 -8.77 23.71 1.16
N TYR A 11 -9.15 23.25 2.36
CA TYR A 11 -8.43 22.18 3.05
C TYR A 11 -8.88 20.78 2.62
N ASN A 12 -7.93 19.86 2.43
CA ASN A 12 -8.21 18.45 2.15
C ASN A 12 -8.84 17.75 3.35
N CYS A 13 -8.40 18.10 4.56
CA CYS A 13 -8.98 17.63 5.81
C CYS A 13 -9.64 18.79 6.58
N LYS A 14 -10.96 18.77 6.66
CA LYS A 14 -11.73 19.79 7.36
C LYS A 14 -11.58 19.74 8.89
N VAL A 15 -11.13 18.60 9.44
CA VAL A 15 -10.99 18.41 10.90
C VAL A 15 -9.75 19.12 11.42
N CYS A 16 -8.60 18.88 10.80
CA CYS A 16 -7.32 19.43 11.25
C CYS A 16 -6.79 20.57 10.36
N LYS A 17 -7.51 20.95 9.30
CA LYS A 17 -7.09 21.97 8.33
C LYS A 17 -5.68 21.67 7.77
N ASP A 18 -5.44 20.40 7.43
CA ASP A 18 -4.18 19.83 6.88
C ASP A 18 -2.96 19.90 7.82
N THR A 19 -3.12 20.28 9.08
CA THR A 19 -2.05 20.27 10.08
C THR A 19 -1.70 18.88 10.59
N THR A 20 -2.55 17.89 10.36
CA THR A 20 -2.47 16.52 10.87
C THR A 20 -2.64 16.37 12.38
N TRP A 21 -2.89 17.45 13.10
CA TRP A 21 -3.08 17.50 14.54
C TRP A 21 -4.47 18.00 14.91
N ILE A 22 -5.03 17.45 15.97
CA ILE A 22 -6.26 17.94 16.59
C ILE A 22 -5.84 18.81 17.77
N LEU A 23 -6.31 20.05 17.77
CA LEU A 23 -6.02 21.03 18.82
C LEU A 23 -7.28 21.25 19.66
N ASP A 24 -7.09 21.61 20.94
CA ASP A 24 -8.15 22.11 21.80
C ASP A 24 -8.42 23.62 21.55
N ASP A 25 -9.41 24.18 22.25
CA ASP A 25 -9.78 25.59 22.14
C ASP A 25 -8.66 26.55 22.58
N THR A 26 -7.65 26.05 23.28
CA THR A 26 -6.47 26.80 23.72
C THR A 26 -5.30 26.69 22.73
N GLY A 27 -5.45 25.90 21.66
CA GLY A 27 -4.40 25.65 20.67
C GLY A 27 -3.38 24.56 21.08
N LYS A 28 -3.66 23.82 22.16
CA LYS A 28 -2.82 22.69 22.59
C LYS A 28 -3.19 21.42 21.85
N VAL A 29 -2.18 20.65 21.50
CA VAL A 29 -2.36 19.36 20.80
C VAL A 29 -3.03 18.35 21.73
N ILE A 30 -4.17 17.81 21.28
CA ILE A 30 -4.91 16.73 21.97
C ILE A 30 -4.51 15.38 21.38
N ASP A 31 -4.56 15.25 20.04
CA ASP A 31 -4.37 13.95 19.36
C ASP A 31 -3.93 14.14 17.91
N ARG A 32 -3.61 13.05 17.27
CA ARG A 32 -3.28 12.98 15.83
C ARG A 32 -4.56 12.84 15.01
N CYS A 33 -4.71 13.63 13.97
CA CYS A 33 -5.86 13.50 13.07
C CYS A 33 -5.77 12.20 12.25
N LYS A 34 -6.90 11.53 12.05
CA LYS A 34 -6.99 10.30 11.23
C LYS A 34 -6.48 10.48 9.79
N CYS A 35 -6.52 11.71 9.25
CA CYS A 35 -5.96 12.00 7.92
C CYS A 35 -4.47 11.73 7.83
N TYR A 36 -3.73 11.79 8.94
CA TYR A 36 -2.30 11.51 8.98
C TYR A 36 -1.98 10.07 8.51
N GLU A 37 -2.76 9.09 8.95
CA GLU A 37 -2.57 7.71 8.52
C GLU A 37 -2.84 7.53 7.03
N ILE A 38 -3.86 8.21 6.51
CA ILE A 38 -4.20 8.19 5.08
C ILE A 38 -3.08 8.82 4.26
N ILE A 39 -2.54 9.95 4.69
CA ILE A 39 -1.42 10.63 4.02
C ILE A 39 -0.19 9.73 4.04
N LYS A 40 0.15 9.16 5.19
CA LYS A 40 1.29 8.26 5.34
C LYS A 40 1.18 7.03 4.43
N VAL A 41 0.01 6.41 4.35
CA VAL A 41 -0.24 5.27 3.45
C VAL A 41 -0.06 5.69 1.99
N ARG A 42 -0.57 6.87 1.60
CA ARG A 42 -0.40 7.41 0.24
C ARG A 42 1.07 7.63 -0.09
N GLU A 43 1.81 8.30 0.77
CA GLU A 43 3.25 8.55 0.57
C GLU A 43 4.03 7.24 0.45
N GLN A 44 3.75 6.25 1.28
CA GLN A 44 4.38 4.94 1.20
C GLN A 44 4.03 4.22 -0.11
N TRP A 45 2.78 4.36 -0.56
CA TRP A 45 2.33 3.76 -1.80
C TRP A 45 3.01 4.40 -3.01
N GLU A 46 3.07 5.73 -3.06
CA GLU A 46 3.77 6.48 -4.12
C GLU A 46 5.28 6.14 -4.15
N ALA A 47 5.91 6.04 -2.99
CA ALA A 47 7.32 5.66 -2.86
C ALA A 47 7.58 4.18 -3.22
N SER A 48 6.57 3.32 -3.25
CA SER A 48 6.73 1.90 -3.55
C SER A 48 7.04 1.60 -5.02
N GLY A 49 6.75 2.51 -5.92
CA GLY A 49 6.86 2.32 -7.38
C GLY A 49 5.65 1.60 -8.00
N LEU A 50 4.59 1.38 -7.24
CA LEU A 50 3.32 0.88 -7.76
C LEU A 50 2.61 1.98 -8.56
N LYS A 51 1.89 1.58 -9.61
CA LYS A 51 1.13 2.49 -10.46
C LYS A 51 -0.32 2.62 -9.96
N THR A 52 -1.01 3.66 -10.41
CA THR A 52 -2.42 3.91 -10.08
C THR A 52 -3.32 2.72 -10.42
N ASP A 53 -3.06 2.07 -11.57
CA ASP A 53 -3.77 0.87 -12.02
C ASP A 53 -3.54 -0.36 -11.12
N ASP A 54 -2.53 -0.29 -10.23
CA ASP A 54 -2.22 -1.36 -9.28
C ASP A 54 -3.03 -1.26 -7.98
N LEU A 55 -3.73 -0.14 -7.75
CA LEU A 55 -4.56 0.06 -6.55
C LEU A 55 -5.68 -0.96 -6.42
N ASP A 56 -6.24 -1.38 -7.54
CA ASP A 56 -7.36 -2.33 -7.61
C ASP A 56 -6.91 -3.78 -7.51
N LYS A 57 -5.61 -4.05 -7.63
CA LYS A 57 -5.05 -5.39 -7.49
C LYS A 57 -4.93 -5.78 -6.02
N THR A 58 -5.98 -6.38 -5.52
CA THR A 58 -6.12 -6.85 -4.14
C THR A 58 -6.41 -8.34 -4.09
N PHE A 59 -6.37 -8.96 -2.90
CA PHE A 59 -6.83 -10.34 -2.74
C PHE A 59 -8.33 -10.52 -3.05
N LYS A 60 -9.14 -9.46 -2.87
CA LYS A 60 -10.58 -9.51 -3.19
C LYS A 60 -10.84 -9.54 -4.68
N THR A 61 -10.08 -8.76 -5.44
CA THR A 61 -10.22 -8.65 -6.91
C THR A 61 -9.48 -9.77 -7.65
N TYR A 62 -8.70 -10.59 -6.95
CA TYR A 62 -8.05 -11.75 -7.56
C TYR A 62 -9.06 -12.87 -7.82
N GLU A 63 -9.27 -13.18 -9.08
CA GLU A 63 -10.17 -14.25 -9.52
C GLU A 63 -9.45 -15.60 -9.50
N SER A 64 -9.99 -16.52 -8.72
CA SER A 64 -9.48 -17.91 -8.63
C SER A 64 -10.33 -18.81 -9.51
N TRP A 65 -9.87 -19.10 -10.70
CA TRP A 65 -10.59 -19.87 -11.72
C TRP A 65 -10.29 -21.38 -11.74
N ASN A 66 -9.27 -21.82 -10.98
CA ASN A 66 -8.95 -23.23 -10.80
C ASN A 66 -8.34 -23.51 -9.43
N ASN A 67 -8.09 -24.78 -9.11
CA ASN A 67 -7.54 -25.17 -7.82
C ASN A 67 -6.13 -24.61 -7.58
N LEU A 68 -5.30 -24.51 -8.62
CA LEU A 68 -3.95 -23.97 -8.51
C LEU A 68 -4.00 -22.47 -8.11
N THR A 69 -4.83 -21.67 -8.78
CA THR A 69 -4.96 -20.25 -8.47
C THR A 69 -5.58 -20.02 -7.09
N LYS A 70 -6.47 -20.92 -6.63
CA LYS A 70 -6.95 -20.92 -5.24
C LYS A 70 -5.83 -21.18 -4.24
N HIS A 71 -4.97 -22.16 -4.50
CA HIS A 71 -3.80 -22.44 -3.66
C HIS A 71 -2.82 -21.27 -3.63
N MET A 72 -2.56 -20.64 -4.77
CA MET A 72 -1.70 -19.45 -4.85
C MET A 72 -2.24 -18.30 -4.01
N LYS A 73 -3.55 -18.02 -4.11
CA LYS A 73 -4.22 -17.01 -3.28
C LYS A 73 -4.14 -17.34 -1.80
N GLY A 74 -4.41 -18.59 -1.44
CA GLY A 74 -4.31 -19.08 -0.06
C GLY A 74 -2.92 -18.94 0.51
N ALA A 75 -1.89 -19.32 -0.24
CA ALA A 75 -0.50 -19.17 0.15
C ALA A 75 -0.11 -17.70 0.37
N ALA A 76 -0.51 -16.82 -0.55
CA ALA A 76 -0.26 -15.38 -0.43
C ALA A 76 -0.96 -14.77 0.79
N THR A 77 -2.21 -15.14 1.04
CA THR A 77 -2.97 -14.66 2.20
C THR A 77 -2.34 -15.15 3.51
N ASN A 78 -1.98 -16.43 3.58
CA ASN A 78 -1.32 -17.01 4.75
C ASN A 78 0.06 -16.37 4.99
N TYR A 79 0.82 -16.08 3.94
CA TYR A 79 2.08 -15.36 4.05
C TYR A 79 1.90 -13.99 4.71
N CYS A 80 0.90 -13.21 4.30
CA CYS A 80 0.57 -11.94 4.95
C CYS A 80 0.22 -12.10 6.43
N LEU A 81 -0.62 -13.07 6.76
CA LEU A 81 -1.07 -13.30 8.14
C LEU A 81 0.08 -13.68 9.08
N ARG A 82 1.01 -14.49 8.58
CA ARG A 82 2.16 -14.99 9.36
C ARG A 82 3.41 -14.12 9.23
N PHE A 83 3.36 -13.06 8.46
CA PHE A 83 4.56 -12.27 8.15
C PHE A 83 5.28 -11.75 9.40
N LYS A 84 4.55 -11.28 10.41
CA LYS A 84 5.13 -10.81 11.68
C LYS A 84 5.96 -11.87 12.41
N GLU A 85 5.58 -13.14 12.25
CA GLU A 85 6.30 -14.27 12.86
C GLU A 85 7.59 -14.60 12.09
N ILE A 86 7.53 -14.49 10.76
CA ILE A 86 8.60 -14.95 9.86
C ILE A 86 9.54 -13.84 9.37
N GLU A 87 9.19 -12.56 9.53
CA GLU A 87 9.96 -11.44 8.95
C GLU A 87 11.43 -11.41 9.38
N LYS A 88 11.73 -11.90 10.59
CA LYS A 88 13.11 -11.99 11.12
C LYS A 88 13.78 -13.33 10.83
N SER A 89 13.08 -14.27 10.24
CA SER A 89 13.62 -15.58 9.91
C SER A 89 14.36 -15.56 8.57
N LYS A 90 15.20 -16.58 8.34
CA LYS A 90 15.86 -16.77 7.04
C LYS A 90 14.89 -17.22 5.94
N HIS A 91 13.68 -17.66 6.30
CA HIS A 91 12.66 -18.20 5.40
C HIS A 91 11.44 -17.24 5.30
N ASN A 92 11.71 -15.98 5.02
CA ASN A 92 10.70 -14.92 4.95
C ASN A 92 10.31 -14.54 3.51
N SER A 93 10.57 -15.39 2.54
CA SER A 93 10.29 -15.14 1.12
C SER A 93 9.12 -15.97 0.64
N ILE A 94 8.44 -15.51 -0.40
CA ILE A 94 7.43 -16.25 -1.15
C ILE A 94 7.74 -16.17 -2.64
N LEU A 95 7.59 -17.27 -3.35
CA LEU A 95 7.82 -17.36 -4.78
C LEU A 95 6.56 -17.89 -5.48
N PHE A 96 6.12 -17.20 -6.50
CA PHE A 96 5.02 -17.64 -7.36
C PHE A 96 5.55 -18.10 -8.72
N CYS A 97 5.36 -19.38 -9.02
CA CYS A 97 5.70 -19.98 -10.29
C CYS A 97 4.43 -20.39 -11.04
N GLY A 98 4.49 -20.39 -12.36
CA GLY A 98 3.36 -20.82 -13.20
C GLY A 98 3.37 -20.17 -14.56
N GLN A 99 2.42 -20.58 -15.40
CA GLN A 99 2.26 -20.08 -16.76
C GLN A 99 1.96 -18.59 -16.82
N PRO A 100 2.26 -17.90 -17.93
CA PRO A 100 1.79 -16.54 -18.17
C PRO A 100 0.27 -16.45 -18.00
N GLY A 101 -0.21 -15.37 -17.39
CA GLY A 101 -1.65 -15.18 -17.13
C GLY A 101 -2.21 -15.83 -15.86
N ALA A 102 -1.40 -16.59 -15.10
CA ALA A 102 -1.84 -17.20 -13.83
C ALA A 102 -2.06 -16.20 -12.68
N GLY A 103 -1.88 -14.92 -12.92
CA GLY A 103 -2.12 -13.87 -11.91
C GLY A 103 -0.99 -13.69 -10.89
N LYS A 104 0.21 -14.15 -11.18
CA LYS A 104 1.40 -14.00 -10.28
C LYS A 104 1.67 -12.54 -9.91
N THR A 105 1.71 -11.66 -10.91
CA THR A 105 1.94 -10.22 -10.71
C THR A 105 0.82 -9.60 -9.87
N HIS A 106 -0.44 -9.97 -10.13
CA HIS A 106 -1.58 -9.53 -9.34
C HIS A 106 -1.39 -9.88 -7.85
N LEU A 107 -0.99 -11.12 -7.55
CA LEU A 107 -0.76 -11.54 -6.16
C LEU A 107 0.42 -10.81 -5.51
N CYS A 108 1.51 -10.58 -6.24
CA CYS A 108 2.63 -9.78 -5.73
C CYS A 108 2.20 -8.35 -5.38
N ILE A 109 1.41 -7.72 -6.25
CA ILE A 109 0.88 -6.37 -6.01
C ILE A 109 -0.15 -6.37 -4.88
N ALA A 110 -1.01 -7.40 -4.79
CA ALA A 110 -1.96 -7.56 -3.69
C ALA A 110 -1.25 -7.70 -2.32
N LEU A 111 -0.13 -8.42 -2.28
CA LEU A 111 0.75 -8.50 -1.11
C LEU A 111 1.30 -7.12 -0.74
N ALA A 112 1.87 -6.40 -1.72
CA ALA A 112 2.41 -5.06 -1.52
C ALA A 112 1.35 -4.09 -0.97
N ASN A 113 0.17 -4.04 -1.60
CA ASN A 113 -0.95 -3.23 -1.16
C ASN A 113 -1.40 -3.58 0.26
N ASN A 114 -1.42 -4.86 0.61
CA ASN A 114 -1.79 -5.30 1.95
C ASN A 114 -0.77 -4.83 3.00
N PHE A 115 0.52 -5.01 2.75
CA PHE A 115 1.57 -4.57 3.67
C PHE A 115 1.59 -3.05 3.86
N ILE A 116 1.37 -2.28 2.81
CA ILE A 116 1.30 -0.82 2.91
C ILE A 116 0.06 -0.40 3.71
N LYS A 117 -1.13 -0.91 3.34
CA LYS A 117 -2.41 -0.44 3.91
C LYS A 117 -2.67 -0.92 5.32
N LYS A 118 -2.34 -2.17 5.64
CA LYS A 118 -2.64 -2.76 6.95
C LYS A 118 -1.51 -2.64 7.94
N ASP A 119 -0.28 -2.88 7.49
CA ASP A 119 0.88 -2.96 8.37
C ASP A 119 1.74 -1.70 8.34
N GLY A 120 1.44 -0.74 7.45
CA GLY A 120 2.20 0.50 7.27
C GLY A 120 3.67 0.23 6.90
N LYS A 121 3.95 -0.91 6.27
CA LYS A 121 5.32 -1.30 5.91
C LYS A 121 5.78 -0.59 4.64
N ARG A 122 7.06 -0.26 4.61
CA ARG A 122 7.70 0.23 3.39
C ARG A 122 7.87 -0.94 2.43
N VAL A 123 7.37 -0.78 1.21
CA VAL A 123 7.45 -1.76 0.14
C VAL A 123 8.14 -1.13 -1.07
N VAL A 124 8.95 -1.90 -1.78
CA VAL A 124 9.52 -1.52 -3.06
C VAL A 124 9.10 -2.54 -4.10
N TYR A 125 8.39 -2.06 -5.12
CA TYR A 125 7.99 -2.85 -6.27
C TYR A 125 9.04 -2.70 -7.38
N MET A 126 9.69 -3.77 -7.75
CA MET A 126 10.78 -3.78 -8.73
C MET A 126 10.42 -4.67 -9.93
N PRO A 127 9.77 -4.14 -10.96
CA PRO A 127 9.60 -4.87 -12.22
C PRO A 127 10.97 -5.06 -12.87
N TYR A 128 11.44 -6.29 -12.93
CA TYR A 128 12.80 -6.65 -13.33
C TYR A 128 13.22 -6.04 -14.68
N ARG A 129 12.35 -6.10 -15.68
CA ARG A 129 12.63 -5.55 -17.01
C ARG A 129 12.90 -4.06 -16.98
N ASP A 130 12.08 -3.31 -16.26
CA ASP A 130 12.19 -1.85 -16.18
C ASP A 130 13.47 -1.44 -15.43
N VAL A 131 13.77 -2.14 -14.34
CA VAL A 131 14.97 -1.88 -13.53
C VAL A 131 16.23 -2.16 -14.32
N ILE A 132 16.31 -3.30 -15.00
CA ILE A 132 17.49 -3.66 -15.84
C ILE A 132 17.66 -2.72 -17.00
N THR A 133 16.57 -2.28 -17.65
CA THR A 133 16.63 -1.29 -18.74
C THR A 133 17.21 0.03 -18.25
N LYS A 134 16.75 0.52 -17.12
CA LYS A 134 17.27 1.76 -16.50
C LYS A 134 18.75 1.64 -16.13
N LEU A 135 19.17 0.51 -15.58
CA LEU A 135 20.57 0.28 -15.20
C LEU A 135 21.50 0.20 -16.42
N LYS A 136 21.01 -0.30 -17.56
CA LYS A 136 21.81 -0.37 -18.80
C LYS A 136 21.90 0.97 -19.53
N GLN A 137 20.98 1.91 -19.28
CA GLN A 137 20.96 3.23 -19.89
C GLN A 137 21.82 4.25 -19.13
N ASN A 138 22.22 3.94 -17.93
CA ASN A 138 23.17 4.71 -17.13
C ASN A 138 24.58 4.15 -17.28
#